data_bbbe11c5235ba242b89d6bc3169e9382
#
_entry.id   bbbe11c5235ba242b89d6bc3169e9382
#
_cell.length_a   1.000
_cell.length_b   1.000
_cell.length_c   1.000
_cell.angle_alpha   90.00
_cell.angle_beta   90.00
_cell.angle_gamma   90.00
#
_symmetry.space_group_name_H-M   'P 1'
#
loop_
_entity.id
_entity.type
_entity.pdbx_description
1 polymer ?
#
loop_
_entity_poly.entity_id
_entity_poly.type
_entity_poly.pdbx_seq_one_letter_code
_entity_poly.pdbx_strand_id
1 'polypeptide(L)'
;MVRAFAVTALATLLLACPASAQAVKYVWSGYGANVPGSSKCPTYKMTINVTVAGDSVKALFEQEGRPERHFEATKDAKGMFKTTAVVGGGNIMQVSGTIGAADGTVLLDGYCKFEGHLTKK
;
A
#
# COMPACT_ATOMS: atom_id res chain seq x y z
N MET A 1 -26.43 30.64 -53.40
CA MET A 1 -26.52 30.72 -51.95
C MET A 1 -25.77 29.60 -51.30
N VAL A 2 -24.61 29.89 -50.95
CA VAL A 2 -23.83 28.89 -50.27
C VAL A 2 -23.97 29.08 -48.79
N ARG A 3 -24.27 28.02 -48.12
CA ARG A 3 -24.30 28.00 -46.68
C ARG A 3 -23.10 27.26 -46.21
N ALA A 4 -22.15 27.99 -45.75
CA ALA A 4 -21.08 27.37 -45.02
C ALA A 4 -21.61 27.03 -43.62
N PHE A 5 -21.89 25.82 -43.44
CA PHE A 5 -22.12 25.35 -42.09
C PHE A 5 -20.78 25.03 -41.49
N ALA A 6 -20.38 25.85 -40.62
CA ALA A 6 -19.34 25.45 -39.73
C ALA A 6 -19.92 24.33 -38.86
N VAL A 7 -19.65 23.14 -39.30
CA VAL A 7 -19.78 22.04 -38.39
C VAL A 7 -18.71 22.26 -37.35
N THR A 8 -19.11 22.85 -36.32
CA THR A 8 -18.31 22.80 -35.12
C THR A 8 -18.27 21.34 -34.76
N ALA A 9 -17.24 20.69 -35.19
CA ALA A 9 -16.89 19.44 -34.59
C ALA A 9 -16.65 19.77 -33.13
N LEU A 10 -17.65 19.51 -32.35
CA LEU A 10 -17.46 19.44 -30.95
C LEU A 10 -16.49 18.30 -30.77
N ALA A 11 -15.24 18.61 -30.76
CA ALA A 11 -14.29 17.73 -30.15
C ALA A 11 -14.71 17.66 -28.68
N THR A 12 -15.59 16.76 -28.41
CA THR A 12 -15.70 16.28 -27.06
C THR A 12 -14.32 15.79 -26.71
N LEU A 13 -13.57 16.67 -26.14
CA LEU A 13 -12.45 16.24 -25.37
C LEU A 13 -13.06 15.36 -24.29
N LEU A 14 -13.18 14.12 -24.60
CA LEU A 14 -13.17 13.13 -23.56
C LEU A 14 -11.81 13.27 -22.93
N LEU A 15 -11.76 14.13 -21.97
CA LEU A 15 -10.84 13.93 -20.91
C LEU A 15 -11.12 12.54 -20.40
N ALA A 16 -10.44 11.59 -21.02
CA ALA A 16 -10.17 10.38 -20.31
C ALA A 16 -9.42 10.86 -19.09
N CYS A 17 -10.14 11.22 -18.05
CA CYS A 17 -9.60 11.02 -16.73
C CYS A 17 -8.96 9.66 -16.82
N PRO A 18 -7.62 9.53 -16.67
CA PRO A 18 -7.08 8.22 -16.48
C PRO A 18 -8.03 7.60 -15.52
N ALA A 19 -8.60 6.46 -15.88
CA ALA A 19 -9.39 5.73 -14.95
C ALA A 19 -8.50 5.66 -13.73
N SER A 20 -8.57 6.71 -12.94
CA SER A 20 -7.88 6.77 -11.69
C SER A 20 -8.43 5.58 -10.99
N ALA A 21 -7.66 4.52 -11.02
CA ALA A 21 -7.94 3.40 -10.19
C ALA A 21 -8.24 4.02 -8.86
N GLN A 22 -9.49 3.97 -8.46
CA GLN A 22 -9.90 4.51 -7.19
C GLN A 22 -9.01 3.86 -6.16
N ALA A 23 -8.35 4.67 -5.39
CA ALA A 23 -7.49 4.18 -4.36
C ALA A 23 -8.31 3.33 -3.39
N VAL A 24 -7.90 2.09 -3.22
CA VAL A 24 -8.50 1.17 -2.27
C VAL A 24 -7.62 1.14 -1.03
N LYS A 25 -8.23 1.28 0.11
CA LYS A 25 -7.53 1.35 1.39
C LYS A 25 -7.71 0.08 2.19
N TYR A 26 -6.63 -0.35 2.82
CA TYR A 26 -6.59 -1.52 3.69
C TYR A 26 -5.92 -1.15 5.00
N VAL A 27 -6.21 -1.88 6.03
CA VAL A 27 -5.59 -1.69 7.33
C VAL A 27 -5.28 -3.03 8.00
N TRP A 28 -4.18 -3.05 8.71
CA TRP A 28 -3.87 -4.09 9.67
C TRP A 28 -3.39 -3.43 10.96
N SER A 29 -3.79 -3.99 12.08
CA SER A 29 -3.30 -3.60 13.39
C SER A 29 -3.11 -4.84 14.24
N GLY A 30 -2.00 -4.91 14.92
CA GLY A 30 -1.68 -6.06 15.73
C GLY A 30 -0.33 -5.91 16.42
N TYR A 31 0.15 -7.00 16.93
CA TYR A 31 1.40 -7.04 17.68
C TYR A 31 2.45 -7.84 16.93
N GLY A 32 3.71 -7.60 17.27
CA GLY A 32 4.81 -8.36 16.69
C GLY A 32 4.73 -9.83 17.05
N ALA A 33 5.30 -10.65 16.19
CA ALA A 33 5.43 -12.07 16.44
C ALA A 33 6.53 -12.35 17.47
N ASN A 34 6.42 -13.46 18.18
CA ASN A 34 7.46 -13.92 19.06
C ASN A 34 8.62 -14.45 18.23
N VAL A 35 9.72 -13.73 18.26
CA VAL A 35 10.94 -14.09 17.53
C VAL A 35 12.00 -14.50 18.53
N PRO A 36 12.71 -15.63 18.35
CA PRO A 36 13.80 -16.01 19.24
C PRO A 36 14.83 -14.88 19.40
N GLY A 37 15.15 -14.55 20.63
CA GLY A 37 16.05 -13.45 20.96
C GLY A 37 15.41 -12.07 21.01
N SER A 38 14.12 -11.95 20.73
CA SER A 38 13.38 -10.69 20.70
C SER A 38 12.05 -10.81 21.43
N SER A 39 12.10 -11.13 22.70
CA SER A 39 10.93 -11.41 23.53
C SER A 39 10.00 -10.22 23.72
N LYS A 40 10.44 -9.01 23.38
CA LYS A 40 9.61 -7.80 23.45
C LYS A 40 8.74 -7.59 22.22
N CYS A 41 9.02 -8.23 21.10
CA CYS A 41 8.26 -8.05 19.86
C CYS A 41 6.75 -8.23 20.05
N PRO A 42 6.25 -9.21 20.81
CA PRO A 42 4.82 -9.35 21.07
C PRO A 42 4.19 -8.21 21.89
N THR A 43 4.99 -7.34 22.45
CA THR A 43 4.48 -6.17 23.20
C THR A 43 4.38 -4.92 22.32
N TYR A 44 4.94 -4.95 21.13
CA TYR A 44 4.94 -3.81 20.22
C TYR A 44 3.71 -3.85 19.33
N LYS A 45 2.90 -2.80 19.43
CA LYS A 45 1.72 -2.64 18.58
C LYS A 45 2.10 -1.90 17.32
N MET A 46 1.63 -2.40 16.19
CA MET A 46 1.84 -1.83 14.87
C MET A 46 0.51 -1.60 14.17
N THR A 47 0.39 -0.46 13.50
CA THR A 47 -0.71 -0.19 12.59
C THR A 47 -0.14 0.06 11.21
N ILE A 48 -0.70 -0.60 10.21
CA ILE A 48 -0.29 -0.48 8.81
C ILE A 48 -1.49 -0.05 7.99
N ASN A 49 -1.38 1.09 7.33
CA ASN A 49 -2.40 1.61 6.43
C ASN A 49 -1.86 1.52 5.01
N VAL A 50 -2.54 0.78 4.16
CA VAL A 50 -2.12 0.53 2.78
C VAL A 50 -3.11 1.18 1.83
N THR A 51 -2.59 1.88 0.83
CA THR A 51 -3.38 2.45 -0.25
C THR A 51 -2.90 1.85 -1.56
N VAL A 52 -3.82 1.26 -2.30
CA VAL A 52 -3.55 0.63 -3.59
C VAL A 52 -4.27 1.39 -4.68
N ALA A 53 -3.51 1.83 -5.68
CA ALA A 53 -4.03 2.52 -6.85
C ALA A 53 -3.39 1.90 -8.09
N GLY A 54 -4.17 1.16 -8.89
CA GLY A 54 -3.62 0.37 -9.98
C GLY A 54 -2.60 -0.65 -9.45
N ASP A 55 -1.40 -0.63 -9.96
CA ASP A 55 -0.31 -1.50 -9.49
C ASP A 55 0.50 -0.89 -8.33
N SER A 56 0.23 0.34 -7.98
CA SER A 56 0.96 1.06 -6.94
C SER A 56 0.45 0.68 -5.57
N VAL A 57 1.36 0.27 -4.70
CA VAL A 57 1.08 -0.03 -3.30
C VAL A 57 1.88 0.94 -2.45
N LYS A 58 1.19 1.76 -1.70
CA LYS A 58 1.82 2.72 -0.78
C LYS A 58 1.28 2.50 0.61
N ALA A 59 2.14 2.54 1.58
CA ALA A 59 1.74 2.31 2.95
C ALA A 59 2.41 3.25 3.92
N LEU A 60 1.67 3.55 4.98
CA LEU A 60 2.19 4.18 6.17
C LEU A 60 2.09 3.16 7.29
N PHE A 61 3.13 3.02 8.06
CA PHE A 61 3.11 2.14 9.22
C PHE A 61 3.71 2.83 10.43
N GLU A 62 3.14 2.54 11.57
CA GLU A 62 3.52 3.16 12.82
C GLU A 62 3.50 2.13 13.95
N GLN A 63 4.66 1.94 14.55
CA GLN A 63 4.76 1.23 15.81
C GLN A 63 4.46 2.22 16.93
N GLU A 64 3.58 1.86 17.85
CA GLU A 64 3.20 2.72 18.95
C GLU A 64 4.45 3.25 19.70
N GLY A 65 4.52 4.56 19.86
CA GLY A 65 5.65 5.23 20.48
C GLY A 65 6.83 5.50 19.56
N ARG A 66 6.72 5.19 18.26
CA ARG A 66 7.76 5.42 17.26
C ARG A 66 7.25 6.32 16.15
N PRO A 67 8.16 6.97 15.38
CA PRO A 67 7.75 7.77 14.24
C PRO A 67 7.06 6.95 13.16
N GLU A 68 6.11 7.56 12.47
CA GLU A 68 5.49 6.98 11.29
C GLU A 68 6.51 6.81 10.19
N ARG A 69 6.43 5.69 9.48
CA ARG A 69 7.30 5.35 8.36
C ARG A 69 6.46 4.88 7.19
N HIS A 70 7.09 4.74 6.04
CA HIS A 70 6.37 4.36 4.82
C HIS A 70 7.14 3.33 4.00
N PHE A 71 6.40 2.67 3.14
CA PHE A 71 6.98 1.90 2.05
C PHE A 71 6.17 2.08 0.77
N GLU A 72 6.80 1.82 -0.35
CA GLU A 72 6.18 1.83 -1.66
C GLU A 72 6.60 0.58 -2.41
N ALA A 73 5.67 0.02 -3.15
CA ALA A 73 5.90 -1.17 -3.95
C ALA A 73 5.02 -1.14 -5.19
N THR A 74 5.34 -2.02 -6.13
CA THR A 74 4.51 -2.30 -7.29
C THR A 74 4.08 -3.76 -7.19
N LYS A 75 2.77 -4.00 -7.26
CA LYS A 75 2.27 -5.37 -7.26
C LYS A 75 2.30 -5.95 -8.66
N ASP A 76 2.51 -7.26 -8.74
CA ASP A 76 2.46 -8.00 -9.98
C ASP A 76 1.01 -8.39 -10.34
N ALA A 77 0.86 -9.13 -11.44
CA ALA A 77 -0.44 -9.58 -11.94
C ALA A 77 -1.18 -10.49 -10.95
N LYS A 78 -0.46 -11.13 -10.05
CA LYS A 78 -1.04 -11.98 -9.00
C LYS A 78 -1.35 -11.22 -7.72
N GLY A 79 -1.08 -9.92 -7.69
CA GLY A 79 -1.26 -9.09 -6.53
C GLY A 79 -0.14 -9.17 -5.51
N MET A 80 0.96 -9.81 -5.82
CA MET A 80 2.10 -9.93 -4.92
C MET A 80 3.01 -8.71 -5.02
N PHE A 81 3.50 -8.24 -3.89
CA PHE A 81 4.47 -7.16 -3.85
C PHE A 81 5.59 -7.46 -2.87
N LYS A 82 6.74 -6.86 -3.14
CA LYS A 82 7.94 -7.00 -2.33
C LYS A 82 8.76 -5.73 -2.42
N THR A 83 9.21 -5.23 -1.30
CA THR A 83 10.01 -4.01 -1.24
C THR A 83 10.81 -3.96 0.06
N THR A 84 11.42 -2.83 0.31
CA THR A 84 12.13 -2.56 1.55
C THR A 84 11.65 -1.23 2.13
N ALA A 85 11.82 -1.05 3.43
CA ALA A 85 11.58 0.20 4.11
C ALA A 85 12.78 0.56 4.98
N VAL A 86 13.08 1.82 5.04
CA VAL A 86 14.13 2.33 5.94
C VAL A 86 13.51 2.58 7.30
N VAL A 87 14.11 2.02 8.32
CA VAL A 87 13.66 2.15 9.71
C VAL A 87 14.77 2.77 10.56
N GLY A 88 14.58 2.83 11.86
CA GLY A 88 15.49 3.51 12.77
C GLY A 88 16.97 3.15 12.59
N GLY A 89 17.84 4.14 12.67
CA GLY A 89 19.28 3.96 12.51
C GLY A 89 19.74 3.62 11.09
N GLY A 90 18.89 3.84 10.08
CA GLY A 90 19.22 3.51 8.70
C GLY A 90 19.11 2.03 8.37
N ASN A 91 18.56 1.23 9.27
CA ASN A 91 18.32 -0.19 9.03
C ASN A 91 17.26 -0.40 7.96
N ILE A 92 17.41 -1.47 7.20
CA ILE A 92 16.48 -1.84 6.15
C ILE A 92 15.62 -3.01 6.61
N MET A 93 14.31 -2.85 6.46
CA MET A 93 13.33 -3.88 6.76
C MET A 93 12.78 -4.44 5.46
N GLN A 94 12.65 -5.76 5.37
CA GLN A 94 12.02 -6.40 4.23
C GLN A 94 10.49 -6.32 4.35
N VAL A 95 9.83 -6.00 3.25
CA VAL A 95 8.39 -5.87 3.20
C VAL A 95 7.86 -6.73 2.07
N SER A 96 6.82 -7.49 2.34
CA SER A 96 6.13 -8.27 1.32
C SER A 96 4.66 -8.41 1.65
N GLY A 97 3.89 -8.81 0.66
CA GLY A 97 2.48 -9.05 0.86
C GLY A 97 1.74 -9.38 -0.42
N THR A 98 0.44 -9.48 -0.28
CA THR A 98 -0.47 -9.73 -1.39
C THR A 98 -1.68 -8.80 -1.27
N ILE A 99 -2.19 -8.37 -2.41
CA ILE A 99 -3.40 -7.57 -2.49
C ILE A 99 -4.42 -8.36 -3.29
N GLY A 100 -5.52 -8.72 -2.65
CA GLY A 100 -6.67 -9.33 -3.29
C GLY A 100 -7.82 -8.34 -3.47
N ALA A 101 -8.93 -8.81 -4.02
CA ALA A 101 -10.10 -7.96 -4.28
C ALA A 101 -10.76 -7.45 -2.99
N ALA A 102 -10.77 -8.24 -1.95
CA ALA A 102 -11.46 -7.92 -0.69
C ALA A 102 -10.51 -7.80 0.49
N ASP A 103 -9.36 -8.42 0.42
CA ASP A 103 -8.38 -8.48 1.50
C ASP A 103 -6.97 -8.60 0.94
N GLY A 104 -6.02 -8.77 1.81
CA GLY A 104 -4.64 -9.01 1.46
C GLY A 104 -3.84 -9.49 2.65
N THR A 105 -2.55 -9.58 2.47
CA THR A 105 -1.61 -9.90 3.54
C THR A 105 -0.45 -8.92 3.53
N VAL A 106 0.17 -8.74 4.66
CA VAL A 106 1.38 -7.91 4.79
C VAL A 106 2.34 -8.57 5.77
N LEU A 107 3.60 -8.48 5.45
CA LEU A 107 4.69 -8.89 6.32
C LEU A 107 5.73 -7.79 6.36
N LEU A 108 6.00 -7.28 7.54
CA LEU A 108 7.14 -6.42 7.83
C LEU A 108 8.17 -7.28 8.58
N ASP A 109 9.29 -7.55 7.94
CA ASP A 109 10.31 -8.44 8.46
C ASP A 109 11.60 -7.68 8.73
N GLY A 110 11.74 -7.22 9.94
CA GLY A 110 12.93 -6.53 10.45
C GLY A 110 13.39 -7.16 11.75
N TYR A 111 13.76 -6.31 12.69
CA TYR A 111 14.11 -6.75 14.03
C TYR A 111 12.97 -7.54 14.69
N CYS A 112 11.74 -7.07 14.48
CA CYS A 112 10.53 -7.81 14.79
C CYS A 112 9.80 -8.16 13.51
N LYS A 113 8.98 -9.20 13.56
CA LYS A 113 8.05 -9.55 12.48
C LYS A 113 6.66 -9.06 12.82
N PHE A 114 6.06 -8.34 11.88
CA PHE A 114 4.65 -7.94 11.94
C PHE A 114 3.97 -8.48 10.71
N GLU A 115 3.05 -9.38 10.88
CA GLU A 115 2.33 -9.96 9.74
C GLU A 115 0.86 -10.19 10.08
N GLY A 116 0.03 -10.11 9.07
CA GLY A 116 -1.38 -10.38 9.24
C GLY A 116 -2.17 -10.11 7.98
N HIS A 117 -3.48 -10.23 8.13
CA HIS A 117 -4.41 -9.97 7.06
C HIS A 117 -4.77 -8.50 7.00
N LEU A 118 -4.61 -7.94 5.81
CA LEU A 118 -5.11 -6.61 5.52
C LEU A 118 -6.61 -6.66 5.30
N THR A 119 -7.32 -5.80 5.99
CA THR A 119 -8.77 -5.69 5.86
C THR A 119 -9.09 -4.42 5.09
N LYS A 120 -9.96 -4.53 4.11
CA LYS A 120 -10.42 -3.39 3.32
C LYS A 120 -11.20 -2.43 4.21
N LYS A 121 -10.88 -1.16 4.13
CA LYS A 121 -11.59 -0.10 4.83
C LYS A 121 -12.90 0.26 4.16
#